data_d0bb1372f3aa5fc82521d0496d123f39
#
_entry.id   d0bb1372f3aa5fc82521d0496d123f39
#
_cell.length_a   1.000
_cell.length_b   1.000
_cell.length_c   1.000
_cell.angle_alpha   90.00
_cell.angle_beta   90.00
_cell.angle_gamma   90.00
#
_symmetry.space_group_name_H-M   'P 1'
#
loop_
_entity.id
_entity.type
_entity.pdbx_description
1 polymer ?
#
loop_
_entity_poly.entity_id
_entity_poly.type
_entity_poly.pdbx_seq_one_letter_code
_entity_poly.pdbx_strand_id
1 'polypeptide(L)'
;VEQYLYELFDADGQKVIIGNLYIGGCRLDTHHSNMQSGDAKYAYRKVVDGVKTETPNVSLLTGLKDEDWDFVSIQQASGSSGQYDTYTPYLPELLKYIQDNVKSPKLMFHQTWAYASSSDHGEFPKYDSNQMTMYNAIMSAVSSAMRDNPSISILIPSGTAIQNARTSYLGDSFNRDGYHLETTYGRYTAACTWYESISGKSVVGNTYAPSTVDETEKAVAQNAAHLAVLKP
;
A
#
# COMPACT_ATOMS: atom_id res chain seq x y z
N VAL A 1 -1.92 7.37 -4.85
CA VAL A 1 -2.52 6.05 -5.08
C VAL A 1 -4.04 6.12 -5.04
N GLU A 2 -4.64 6.80 -4.05
CA GLU A 2 -6.09 6.78 -3.79
C GLU A 2 -6.91 7.19 -5.02
N GLN A 3 -6.53 8.29 -5.69
CA GLN A 3 -7.22 8.77 -6.89
C GLN A 3 -7.13 7.76 -8.04
N TYR A 4 -5.92 7.23 -8.32
CA TYR A 4 -5.74 6.25 -9.39
C TYR A 4 -6.50 4.95 -9.13
N LEU A 5 -6.60 4.54 -7.86
CA LEU A 5 -7.38 3.38 -7.47
C LEU A 5 -8.87 3.60 -7.73
N TYR A 6 -9.40 4.78 -7.37
CA TYR A 6 -10.78 5.15 -7.67
C TYR A 6 -11.07 5.07 -9.18
N GLU A 7 -10.23 5.68 -10.00
CA GLU A 7 -10.40 5.72 -11.46
C GLU A 7 -10.31 4.32 -12.11
N LEU A 8 -9.48 3.42 -11.57
CA LEU A 8 -9.40 2.03 -12.04
C LEU A 8 -10.73 1.29 -11.80
N PHE A 9 -11.35 1.48 -10.63
CA PHE A 9 -12.66 0.92 -10.32
C PHE A 9 -13.77 1.57 -11.16
N ASP A 10 -13.75 2.89 -11.33
CA ASP A 10 -14.74 3.62 -12.14
C ASP A 10 -14.68 3.19 -13.61
N ALA A 11 -13.49 2.99 -14.17
CA ALA A 11 -13.29 2.47 -15.53
C ALA A 11 -13.86 1.04 -15.72
N ASP A 12 -13.97 0.26 -14.64
CA ASP A 12 -14.62 -1.07 -14.60
C ASP A 12 -16.11 -0.98 -14.22
N GLY A 13 -16.68 0.22 -14.15
CA GLY A 13 -18.09 0.46 -13.81
C GLY A 13 -18.43 0.24 -12.34
N GLN A 14 -17.46 0.22 -11.45
CA GLN A 14 -17.64 0.01 -10.02
C GLN A 14 -17.47 1.33 -9.25
N LYS A 15 -18.44 1.68 -8.45
CA LYS A 15 -18.35 2.84 -7.54
C LYS A 15 -17.78 2.40 -6.20
N VAL A 16 -16.75 3.09 -5.74
CA VAL A 16 -16.07 2.82 -4.48
C VAL A 16 -15.86 4.11 -3.68
N ILE A 17 -15.82 3.97 -2.36
CA ILE A 17 -15.36 5.02 -1.46
C ILE A 17 -13.98 4.60 -0.95
N ILE A 18 -13.01 5.51 -0.99
CA ILE A 18 -11.64 5.22 -0.53
C ILE A 18 -11.30 6.18 0.61
N GLY A 19 -10.89 5.63 1.74
CA GLY A 19 -10.37 6.38 2.89
C GLY A 19 -8.90 6.07 3.13
N ASN A 20 -8.12 7.07 3.49
CA ASN A 20 -6.71 6.92 3.87
C ASN A 20 -6.39 7.79 5.09
N LEU A 21 -6.13 7.14 6.22
CA LEU A 21 -5.61 7.78 7.42
C LEU A 21 -4.09 7.94 7.28
N TYR A 22 -3.66 9.13 6.86
CA TYR A 22 -2.29 9.41 6.46
C TYR A 22 -1.48 10.12 7.54
N ILE A 23 -0.31 9.56 7.84
CA ILE A 23 0.82 10.22 8.49
C ILE A 23 2.07 9.82 7.71
N GLY A 24 2.90 10.77 7.29
CA GLY A 24 4.13 10.47 6.57
C GLY A 24 5.10 9.62 7.41
N GLY A 25 5.61 8.52 6.84
CA GLY A 25 6.54 7.62 7.52
C GLY A 25 5.98 6.91 8.76
N CYS A 26 4.64 6.78 8.87
CA CYS A 26 4.00 6.21 10.04
C CYS A 26 4.31 4.72 10.20
N ARG A 27 4.87 4.38 11.34
CA ARG A 27 5.20 3.01 11.74
C ARG A 27 4.04 2.38 12.50
N LEU A 28 4.03 1.04 12.59
CA LEU A 28 3.01 0.31 13.36
C LEU A 28 2.98 0.72 14.84
N ASP A 29 4.14 0.97 15.46
CA ASP A 29 4.23 1.49 16.83
C ASP A 29 3.56 2.85 17.00
N THR A 30 3.67 3.72 16.00
CA THR A 30 3.04 5.05 15.99
C THR A 30 1.52 4.93 15.81
N HIS A 31 1.04 4.08 14.91
CA HIS A 31 -0.39 3.78 14.79
C HIS A 31 -0.95 3.22 16.10
N HIS A 32 -0.22 2.31 16.73
CA HIS A 32 -0.60 1.71 18.00
C HIS A 32 -0.67 2.76 19.13
N SER A 33 0.32 3.64 19.23
CA SER A 33 0.30 4.74 20.20
C SER A 33 -0.88 5.67 19.99
N ASN A 34 -1.19 6.04 18.73
CA ASN A 34 -2.37 6.85 18.41
C ASN A 34 -3.69 6.12 18.69
N MET A 35 -3.73 4.80 18.52
CA MET A 35 -4.86 3.97 18.91
C MET A 35 -5.11 4.04 20.42
N GLN A 36 -4.06 3.91 21.22
CA GLN A 36 -4.17 3.92 22.70
C GLN A 36 -4.53 5.29 23.25
N SER A 37 -3.94 6.36 22.71
CA SER A 37 -4.20 7.72 23.18
C SER A 37 -5.52 8.30 22.66
N GLY A 38 -6.03 7.80 21.52
CA GLY A 38 -7.16 8.40 20.81
C GLY A 38 -6.82 9.72 20.11
N ASP A 39 -5.53 10.03 19.95
CA ASP A 39 -5.06 11.29 19.38
C ASP A 39 -5.50 11.48 17.92
N ALA A 40 -5.94 12.69 17.60
CA ALA A 40 -6.31 13.13 16.25
C ALA A 40 -5.08 13.60 15.49
N LYS A 41 -4.25 12.65 14.98
CA LYS A 41 -2.96 12.93 14.32
C LYS A 41 -2.98 12.73 12.81
N TYR A 42 -4.06 12.16 12.25
CA TYR A 42 -4.10 11.79 10.85
C TYR A 42 -4.61 12.93 9.96
N ALA A 43 -4.01 13.07 8.78
CA ALA A 43 -4.67 13.70 7.65
C ALA A 43 -5.56 12.65 6.98
N TYR A 44 -6.86 12.79 7.10
CA TYR A 44 -7.81 11.84 6.52
C TYR A 44 -8.16 12.24 5.10
N ARG A 45 -7.69 11.46 4.14
CA ARG A 45 -7.94 11.63 2.72
C ARG A 45 -9.07 10.71 2.30
N LYS A 46 -10.10 11.27 1.70
CA LYS A 46 -11.28 10.51 1.25
C LYS A 46 -11.57 10.81 -0.21
N VAL A 47 -11.90 9.77 -0.99
CA VAL A 47 -12.37 9.90 -2.37
C VAL A 47 -13.80 9.36 -2.43
N VAL A 48 -14.73 10.22 -2.81
CA VAL A 48 -16.15 9.91 -3.03
C VAL A 48 -16.55 10.49 -4.37
N ASP A 49 -17.17 9.71 -5.24
CA ASP A 49 -17.60 10.12 -6.59
C ASP A 49 -16.49 10.84 -7.38
N GLY A 50 -15.25 10.35 -7.25
CA GLY A 50 -14.06 10.91 -7.92
C GLY A 50 -13.51 12.18 -7.27
N VAL A 51 -14.16 12.73 -6.25
CA VAL A 51 -13.71 13.94 -5.57
C VAL A 51 -12.86 13.57 -4.35
N LYS A 52 -11.59 13.98 -4.37
CA LYS A 52 -10.69 13.81 -3.23
C LYS A 52 -10.78 14.99 -2.28
N THR A 53 -10.98 14.69 -1.00
CA THR A 53 -10.94 15.65 0.12
C THR A 53 -9.84 15.28 1.10
N GLU A 54 -9.39 16.22 1.93
CA GLU A 54 -8.47 15.97 3.04
C GLU A 54 -8.95 16.73 4.28
N THR A 55 -9.13 16.01 5.38
CA THR A 55 -9.52 16.57 6.69
C THR A 55 -8.35 16.36 7.65
N PRO A 56 -7.74 17.41 8.20
CA PRO A 56 -6.66 17.29 9.17
C PRO A 56 -7.19 16.91 10.56
N ASN A 57 -6.29 16.42 11.40
CA ASN A 57 -6.56 16.14 12.81
C ASN A 57 -7.74 15.17 13.02
N VAL A 58 -7.71 14.04 12.35
CA VAL A 58 -8.67 12.96 12.51
C VAL A 58 -8.04 11.85 13.36
N SER A 59 -8.81 11.24 14.27
CA SER A 59 -8.35 10.08 15.04
C SER A 59 -8.50 8.78 14.24
N LEU A 60 -7.75 7.74 14.63
CA LEU A 60 -7.88 6.41 14.02
C LEU A 60 -9.33 5.91 14.10
N LEU A 61 -9.97 6.04 15.26
CA LEU A 61 -11.34 5.61 15.47
C LEU A 61 -12.34 6.36 14.58
N THR A 62 -12.17 7.67 14.42
CA THR A 62 -13.05 8.48 13.57
C THR A 62 -13.01 7.99 12.12
N GLY A 63 -11.82 7.75 11.57
CA GLY A 63 -11.71 7.25 10.19
C GLY A 63 -12.21 5.82 10.02
N LEU A 64 -12.03 4.96 11.02
CA LEU A 64 -12.55 3.59 10.99
C LEU A 64 -14.08 3.53 11.06
N LYS A 65 -14.72 4.53 11.64
CA LYS A 65 -16.20 4.58 11.79
C LYS A 65 -16.89 5.51 10.79
N ASP A 66 -16.16 6.09 9.85
CA ASP A 66 -16.71 7.04 8.90
C ASP A 66 -17.58 6.36 7.82
N GLU A 67 -17.29 5.10 7.49
CA GLU A 67 -18.05 4.29 6.55
C GLU A 67 -18.18 2.84 7.05
N ASP A 68 -19.09 2.08 6.45
CA ASP A 68 -19.14 0.63 6.59
C ASP A 68 -18.08 -0.02 5.67
N TRP A 69 -16.81 0.04 6.08
CA TRP A 69 -15.67 -0.42 5.26
C TRP A 69 -15.72 -1.91 4.98
N ASP A 70 -15.79 -2.31 3.71
CA ASP A 70 -15.69 -3.71 3.27
C ASP A 70 -14.26 -4.24 3.43
N PHE A 71 -13.27 -3.37 3.24
CA PHE A 71 -11.85 -3.69 3.26
C PHE A 71 -11.09 -2.68 4.12
N VAL A 72 -10.20 -3.17 4.97
CA VAL A 72 -9.27 -2.32 5.72
C VAL A 72 -7.85 -2.86 5.56
N SER A 73 -6.93 -2.01 5.12
CA SER A 73 -5.53 -2.37 4.96
C SER A 73 -4.66 -1.73 6.03
N ILE A 74 -3.59 -2.42 6.36
CA ILE A 74 -2.51 -1.94 7.22
C ILE A 74 -1.16 -2.23 6.54
N GLN A 75 -0.16 -1.41 6.85
CA GLN A 75 1.20 -1.58 6.36
C GLN A 75 2.23 -1.15 7.40
N GLN A 76 3.46 -1.61 7.28
CA GLN A 76 4.60 -1.04 8.01
C GLN A 76 5.22 0.11 7.20
N ALA A 77 5.85 1.08 7.87
CA ALA A 77 6.65 2.10 7.20
C ALA A 77 7.80 1.48 6.42
N SER A 78 8.11 2.00 5.23
CA SER A 78 9.03 1.38 4.28
C SER A 78 10.39 1.03 4.86
N GLY A 79 11.00 1.93 5.66
CA GLY A 79 12.30 1.68 6.28
C GLY A 79 12.33 0.54 7.31
N SER A 80 11.18 0.19 7.89
CA SER A 80 11.03 -0.91 8.85
C SER A 80 10.31 -2.14 8.26
N SER A 81 9.88 -2.07 6.99
CA SER A 81 9.04 -3.11 6.40
C SER A 81 9.70 -4.47 6.24
N GLY A 82 11.03 -4.53 6.16
CA GLY A 82 11.79 -5.78 6.17
C GLY A 82 12.23 -6.23 7.57
N GLN A 83 11.83 -5.56 8.65
CA GLN A 83 12.22 -5.84 10.01
C GLN A 83 11.03 -6.38 10.81
N TYR A 84 10.82 -7.70 10.78
CA TYR A 84 9.63 -8.33 11.35
C TYR A 84 9.47 -8.11 12.87
N ASP A 85 10.56 -7.97 13.60
CA ASP A 85 10.56 -7.64 15.03
C ASP A 85 9.85 -6.32 15.34
N THR A 86 9.77 -5.39 14.37
CA THR A 86 9.04 -4.12 14.51
C THR A 86 7.53 -4.23 14.31
N TYR A 87 7.02 -5.41 13.98
CA TYR A 87 5.59 -5.67 13.79
C TYR A 87 4.89 -6.07 15.09
N THR A 88 5.61 -6.72 16.00
CA THR A 88 5.08 -7.23 17.25
C THR A 88 5.42 -6.28 18.41
N PRO A 89 4.50 -6.01 19.33
CA PRO A 89 3.11 -6.54 19.44
C PRO A 89 2.08 -5.74 18.64
N TYR A 90 2.48 -4.74 17.90
CA TYR A 90 1.63 -3.68 17.36
C TYR A 90 0.63 -4.17 16.31
N LEU A 91 1.08 -5.00 15.36
CA LEU A 91 0.22 -5.48 14.27
C LEU A 91 -1.00 -6.27 14.79
N PRO A 92 -0.86 -7.31 15.61
CA PRO A 92 -2.03 -8.05 16.10
C PRO A 92 -2.99 -7.20 16.93
N GLU A 93 -2.49 -6.25 17.72
CA GLU A 93 -3.33 -5.35 18.50
C GLU A 93 -4.11 -4.36 17.63
N LEU A 94 -3.47 -3.81 16.59
CA LEU A 94 -4.13 -2.96 15.61
C LEU A 94 -5.19 -3.71 14.79
N LEU A 95 -4.89 -4.94 14.36
CA LEU A 95 -5.86 -5.78 13.65
C LEU A 95 -7.08 -6.07 14.51
N LYS A 96 -6.86 -6.41 15.79
CA LYS A 96 -7.96 -6.58 16.73
C LYS A 96 -8.79 -5.31 16.89
N TYR A 97 -8.13 -4.16 17.04
CA TYR A 97 -8.84 -2.88 17.16
C TYR A 97 -9.70 -2.56 15.93
N ILE A 98 -9.19 -2.86 14.75
CA ILE A 98 -9.97 -2.68 13.50
C ILE A 98 -11.21 -3.59 13.54
N GLN A 99 -11.06 -4.88 13.89
CA GLN A 99 -12.16 -5.83 13.95
C GLN A 99 -13.21 -5.46 15.01
N ASP A 100 -12.79 -4.86 16.12
CA ASP A 100 -13.69 -4.42 17.18
C ASP A 100 -14.50 -3.16 16.78
N ASN A 101 -14.04 -2.39 15.79
CA ASN A 101 -14.61 -1.09 15.44
C ASN A 101 -15.20 -1.01 14.03
N VAL A 102 -14.90 -1.94 13.14
CA VAL A 102 -15.45 -2.02 11.79
C VAL A 102 -16.24 -3.31 11.64
N LYS A 103 -17.40 -3.23 11.01
CA LYS A 103 -18.30 -4.36 10.87
C LYS A 103 -17.80 -5.35 9.81
N SER A 104 -17.23 -6.46 10.25
CA SER A 104 -16.81 -7.58 9.38
C SER A 104 -15.91 -7.21 8.19
N PRO A 105 -14.88 -6.39 8.37
CA PRO A 105 -14.02 -6.01 7.26
C PRO A 105 -13.15 -7.19 6.81
N LYS A 106 -12.85 -7.26 5.52
CA LYS A 106 -11.73 -8.07 5.04
C LYS A 106 -10.43 -7.33 5.36
N LEU A 107 -9.60 -7.94 6.19
CA LEU A 107 -8.31 -7.36 6.56
C LEU A 107 -7.29 -7.64 5.47
N MET A 108 -6.56 -6.59 5.09
CA MET A 108 -5.54 -6.64 4.06
C MET A 108 -4.20 -6.18 4.62
N PHE A 109 -3.11 -6.73 4.09
CA PHE A 109 -1.76 -6.24 4.36
C PHE A 109 -1.14 -5.68 3.08
N HIS A 110 -0.69 -4.43 3.13
CA HIS A 110 -0.02 -3.79 2.01
C HIS A 110 1.50 -3.97 2.14
N GLN A 111 2.09 -4.74 1.24
CA GLN A 111 3.52 -4.88 1.10
C GLN A 111 4.10 -3.63 0.43
N THR A 112 4.97 -2.93 1.12
CA THR A 112 5.71 -1.79 0.56
C THR A 112 6.87 -2.28 -0.32
N TRP A 113 7.56 -1.36 -0.96
CA TRP A 113 8.61 -1.63 -1.95
C TRP A 113 10.02 -1.38 -1.39
N ALA A 114 11.01 -2.05 -1.96
CA ALA A 114 12.40 -1.75 -1.71
C ALA A 114 12.81 -0.39 -2.30
N TYR A 115 13.76 0.26 -1.67
CA TYR A 115 14.31 1.52 -2.14
C TYR A 115 15.06 1.35 -3.48
N ALA A 116 15.25 2.43 -4.22
CA ALA A 116 16.12 2.43 -5.38
C ALA A 116 17.57 2.12 -4.99
N SER A 117 18.33 1.53 -5.88
CA SER A 117 19.75 1.19 -5.63
C SER A 117 20.62 2.40 -5.29
N SER A 118 20.19 3.60 -5.76
CA SER A 118 20.86 4.88 -5.49
C SER A 118 20.32 5.61 -4.26
N SER A 119 19.45 5.00 -3.46
CA SER A 119 18.83 5.66 -2.30
C SER A 119 19.86 6.05 -1.24
N ASP A 120 19.75 7.27 -0.74
CA ASP A 120 20.49 7.80 0.40
C ASP A 120 19.65 7.83 1.70
N HIS A 121 18.48 7.20 1.70
CA HIS A 121 17.60 7.16 2.86
C HIS A 121 18.28 6.55 4.09
N GLY A 122 18.20 7.22 5.24
CA GLY A 122 18.90 6.82 6.48
C GLY A 122 18.58 5.42 7.02
N GLU A 123 17.46 4.81 6.58
CA GLU A 123 17.10 3.45 6.94
C GLU A 123 17.66 2.38 5.98
N PHE A 124 18.18 2.79 4.82
CA PHE A 124 18.67 1.85 3.79
C PHE A 124 19.89 1.04 4.24
N PRO A 125 20.83 1.58 5.05
CA PRO A 125 21.93 0.79 5.61
C PRO A 125 21.50 -0.42 6.45
N LYS A 126 20.28 -0.46 6.99
CA LYS A 126 19.72 -1.62 7.67
C LYS A 126 19.58 -2.85 6.75
N TYR A 127 19.67 -2.64 5.45
CA TYR A 127 19.60 -3.63 4.38
C TYR A 127 20.89 -3.63 3.54
N ASP A 128 22.03 -3.33 4.17
CA ASP A 128 23.35 -3.25 3.50
C ASP A 128 23.40 -2.23 2.35
N SER A 129 22.50 -1.23 2.34
CA SER A 129 22.28 -0.32 1.23
C SER A 129 22.12 -1.06 -0.11
N ASN A 130 21.44 -2.20 -0.07
CA ASN A 130 21.24 -3.07 -1.22
C ASN A 130 19.74 -3.32 -1.45
N GLN A 131 19.27 -3.00 -2.66
CA GLN A 131 17.88 -3.11 -3.05
C GLN A 131 17.32 -4.53 -2.92
N MET A 132 18.08 -5.53 -3.39
CA MET A 132 17.63 -6.93 -3.33
C MET A 132 17.65 -7.49 -1.92
N THR A 133 18.63 -7.10 -1.09
CA THR A 133 18.63 -7.43 0.34
C THR A 133 17.39 -6.86 1.02
N MET A 134 17.04 -5.59 0.74
CA MET A 134 15.83 -4.97 1.26
C MET A 134 14.55 -5.67 0.77
N TYR A 135 14.46 -5.96 -0.54
CA TYR A 135 13.32 -6.66 -1.11
C TYR A 135 13.11 -8.04 -0.45
N ASN A 136 14.17 -8.85 -0.35
CA ASN A 136 14.09 -10.16 0.27
C ASN A 136 13.69 -10.09 1.74
N ALA A 137 14.19 -9.09 2.48
CA ALA A 137 13.81 -8.86 3.86
C ALA A 137 12.32 -8.50 3.99
N ILE A 138 11.80 -7.64 3.10
CA ILE A 138 10.37 -7.30 3.04
C ILE A 138 9.53 -8.55 2.77
N MET A 139 9.90 -9.37 1.80
CA MET A 139 9.21 -10.62 1.47
C MET A 139 9.15 -11.55 2.69
N SER A 140 10.26 -11.73 3.38
CA SER A 140 10.34 -12.56 4.59
C SER A 140 9.47 -12.02 5.73
N ALA A 141 9.52 -10.71 5.99
CA ALA A 141 8.74 -10.07 7.04
C ALA A 141 7.24 -10.15 6.77
N VAL A 142 6.82 -9.89 5.53
CA VAL A 142 5.42 -9.99 5.10
C VAL A 142 4.90 -11.42 5.18
N SER A 143 5.68 -12.40 4.73
CA SER A 143 5.34 -13.82 4.87
C SER A 143 5.11 -14.21 6.32
N SER A 144 5.98 -13.74 7.23
CA SER A 144 5.82 -13.96 8.67
C SER A 144 4.58 -13.25 9.22
N ALA A 145 4.33 -12.00 8.80
CA ALA A 145 3.14 -11.24 9.23
C ALA A 145 1.84 -11.95 8.82
N MET A 146 1.76 -12.45 7.59
CA MET A 146 0.59 -13.20 7.09
C MET A 146 0.39 -14.52 7.83
N ARG A 147 1.48 -15.27 8.07
CA ARG A 147 1.43 -16.55 8.80
C ARG A 147 0.98 -16.37 10.24
N ASP A 148 1.51 -15.36 10.93
CA ASP A 148 1.30 -15.15 12.37
C ASP A 148 0.00 -14.38 12.67
N ASN A 149 -0.64 -13.80 11.64
CA ASN A 149 -1.90 -13.06 11.73
C ASN A 149 -2.91 -13.58 10.69
N PRO A 150 -3.49 -14.77 10.88
CA PRO A 150 -4.37 -15.43 9.90
C PRO A 150 -5.70 -14.68 9.65
N SER A 151 -6.01 -13.66 10.41
CA SER A 151 -7.14 -12.76 10.14
C SER A 151 -6.91 -11.87 8.91
N ILE A 152 -5.65 -11.65 8.51
CA ILE A 152 -5.32 -10.97 7.25
C ILE A 152 -5.60 -11.94 6.10
N SER A 153 -6.59 -11.63 5.29
CA SER A 153 -7.06 -12.51 4.22
C SER A 153 -6.53 -12.14 2.83
N ILE A 154 -6.01 -10.94 2.66
CA ILE A 154 -5.54 -10.42 1.38
C ILE A 154 -4.17 -9.77 1.54
N LEU A 155 -3.23 -10.17 0.68
CA LEU A 155 -1.97 -9.45 0.48
C LEU A 155 -2.10 -8.53 -0.73
N ILE A 156 -1.62 -7.30 -0.58
CA ILE A 156 -1.47 -6.34 -1.69
C ILE A 156 0.03 -6.25 -1.99
N PRO A 157 0.55 -6.98 -2.99
CA PRO A 157 1.98 -7.16 -3.20
C PRO A 157 2.61 -6.02 -4.04
N SER A 158 2.40 -4.75 -3.63
CA SER A 158 2.94 -3.62 -4.38
C SER A 158 4.46 -3.62 -4.47
N GLY A 159 5.15 -4.12 -3.45
CA GLY A 159 6.61 -4.24 -3.47
C GLY A 159 7.09 -5.20 -4.57
N THR A 160 6.42 -6.35 -4.71
CA THR A 160 6.68 -7.32 -5.78
C THR A 160 6.33 -6.73 -7.16
N ALA A 161 5.20 -5.98 -7.26
CA ALA A 161 4.83 -5.33 -8.52
C ALA A 161 5.88 -4.30 -8.97
N ILE A 162 6.38 -3.48 -8.05
CA ILE A 162 7.46 -2.53 -8.34
C ILE A 162 8.75 -3.26 -8.74
N GLN A 163 9.09 -4.36 -8.06
CA GLN A 163 10.28 -5.14 -8.40
C GLN A 163 10.15 -5.79 -9.79
N ASN A 164 8.98 -6.32 -10.15
CA ASN A 164 8.68 -6.81 -11.49
C ASN A 164 8.82 -5.69 -12.54
N ALA A 165 8.23 -4.53 -12.26
CA ALA A 165 8.27 -3.39 -13.19
C ALA A 165 9.70 -2.88 -13.46
N ARG A 166 10.61 -2.98 -12.49
CA ARG A 166 12.04 -2.63 -12.64
C ARG A 166 12.77 -3.51 -13.66
N THR A 167 12.25 -4.68 -14.01
CA THR A 167 12.83 -5.52 -15.07
C THR A 167 12.53 -5.02 -16.48
N SER A 168 11.66 -4.00 -16.63
CA SER A 168 11.35 -3.36 -17.89
C SER A 168 12.42 -2.36 -18.31
N TYR A 169 12.20 -1.72 -19.46
CA TYR A 169 13.05 -0.64 -19.97
C TYR A 169 13.12 0.58 -19.03
N LEU A 170 12.15 0.75 -18.13
CA LEU A 170 12.15 1.82 -17.14
C LEU A 170 13.21 1.62 -16.04
N GLY A 171 13.68 0.39 -15.84
CA GLY A 171 14.75 0.10 -14.88
C GLY A 171 14.40 0.54 -13.45
N ASP A 172 15.36 1.12 -12.75
CA ASP A 172 15.22 1.53 -11.34
C ASP A 172 14.67 2.95 -11.15
N SER A 173 13.76 3.41 -12.04
CA SER A 173 13.17 4.75 -12.01
C SER A 173 11.83 4.86 -11.23
N PHE A 174 11.39 3.78 -10.60
CA PHE A 174 10.09 3.73 -9.89
C PHE A 174 10.05 4.53 -8.58
N ASN A 175 11.19 5.03 -8.11
CA ASN A 175 11.29 5.92 -6.96
C ASN A 175 11.81 7.30 -7.37
N ARG A 176 11.08 8.38 -7.04
CA ARG A 176 11.43 9.77 -7.44
C ARG A 176 12.61 10.36 -6.64
N ASP A 177 12.80 9.91 -5.40
CA ASP A 177 13.80 10.41 -4.44
C ASP A 177 14.54 9.25 -3.76
N GLY A 178 14.61 8.11 -4.44
CA GLY A 178 15.23 6.90 -3.93
C GLY A 178 14.32 6.01 -3.07
N TYR A 179 13.18 6.50 -2.56
CA TYR A 179 12.31 5.72 -1.67
C TYR A 179 10.80 5.95 -1.86
N HIS A 180 10.32 7.15 -2.13
CA HIS A 180 8.93 7.37 -2.48
C HIS A 180 8.66 6.97 -3.94
N LEU A 181 7.51 6.38 -4.21
CA LEU A 181 7.13 6.06 -5.58
C LEU A 181 7.13 7.30 -6.48
N GLU A 182 7.62 7.10 -7.70
CA GLU A 182 7.45 8.04 -8.78
C GLU A 182 5.95 8.39 -8.92
N THR A 183 5.64 9.64 -9.28
CA THR A 183 4.30 10.20 -9.10
C THR A 183 3.28 9.74 -10.13
N THR A 184 3.74 9.25 -11.27
CA THR A 184 2.92 8.80 -12.41
C THR A 184 2.86 7.28 -12.48
N TYR A 185 3.69 6.63 -13.31
CA TYR A 185 3.68 5.18 -13.50
C TYR A 185 4.02 4.37 -12.23
N GLY A 186 4.87 4.91 -11.32
CA GLY A 186 5.17 4.23 -10.05
C GLY A 186 3.95 4.11 -9.14
N ARG A 187 3.23 5.21 -8.92
CA ARG A 187 1.98 5.20 -8.16
C ARG A 187 0.85 4.47 -8.88
N TYR A 188 0.85 4.53 -10.21
CA TYR A 188 -0.13 3.81 -11.01
C TYR A 188 0.07 2.29 -10.89
N THR A 189 1.33 1.80 -10.93
CA THR A 189 1.64 0.37 -10.69
C THR A 189 1.12 -0.10 -9.34
N ALA A 190 1.34 0.68 -8.28
CA ALA A 190 0.78 0.35 -6.97
C ALA A 190 -0.76 0.33 -6.99
N ALA A 191 -1.40 1.32 -7.63
CA ALA A 191 -2.87 1.36 -7.74
C ALA A 191 -3.42 0.16 -8.52
N CYS A 192 -2.76 -0.26 -9.61
CA CYS A 192 -3.10 -1.48 -10.35
C CYS A 192 -3.05 -2.73 -9.45
N THR A 193 -2.02 -2.83 -8.60
CA THR A 193 -1.89 -3.95 -7.65
C THR A 193 -3.03 -3.95 -6.63
N TRP A 194 -3.38 -2.79 -6.08
CA TRP A 194 -4.53 -2.64 -5.18
C TRP A 194 -5.83 -3.04 -5.86
N TYR A 195 -6.08 -2.53 -7.08
CA TYR A 195 -7.29 -2.84 -7.83
C TYR A 195 -7.47 -4.34 -8.00
N GLU A 196 -6.46 -5.05 -8.51
CA GLU A 196 -6.54 -6.47 -8.77
C GLU A 196 -6.66 -7.30 -7.46
N SER A 197 -5.93 -6.92 -6.41
CA SER A 197 -6.01 -7.61 -5.10
C SER A 197 -7.39 -7.49 -4.46
N ILE A 198 -8.10 -6.38 -4.66
CA ILE A 198 -9.44 -6.14 -4.09
C ILE A 198 -10.54 -6.70 -4.97
N SER A 199 -10.50 -6.41 -6.28
CA SER A 199 -11.55 -6.80 -7.22
C SER A 199 -11.53 -8.28 -7.56
N GLY A 200 -10.34 -8.93 -7.48
CA GLY A 200 -10.10 -10.28 -7.99
C GLY A 200 -10.13 -10.36 -9.54
N LYS A 201 -10.21 -9.22 -10.23
CA LYS A 201 -10.18 -9.14 -11.69
C LYS A 201 -8.80 -8.71 -12.16
N SER A 202 -8.32 -9.29 -13.27
CA SER A 202 -7.07 -8.84 -13.87
C SER A 202 -7.13 -7.35 -14.21
N VAL A 203 -6.09 -6.60 -13.82
CA VAL A 203 -5.94 -5.19 -14.19
C VAL A 203 -5.47 -5.02 -15.63
N VAL A 204 -4.93 -6.09 -16.24
CA VAL A 204 -4.49 -6.07 -17.64
C VAL A 204 -5.72 -5.85 -18.54
N GLY A 205 -5.67 -4.77 -19.32
CA GLY A 205 -6.77 -4.36 -20.17
C GLY A 205 -7.74 -3.35 -19.54
N ASN A 206 -7.56 -2.98 -18.27
CA ASN A 206 -8.30 -1.85 -17.70
C ASN A 206 -7.99 -0.59 -18.53
N THR A 207 -9.04 0.14 -18.89
CA THR A 207 -8.93 1.27 -19.84
C THR A 207 -8.30 2.51 -19.24
N TYR A 208 -8.38 2.67 -17.92
CA TYR A 208 -7.80 3.83 -17.24
C TYR A 208 -6.28 3.79 -17.20
N ALA A 209 -5.67 4.93 -17.43
CA ALA A 209 -4.33 5.31 -17.02
C ALA A 209 -4.28 6.82 -16.78
N PRO A 210 -3.42 7.33 -15.87
CA PRO A 210 -3.19 8.77 -15.77
C PRO A 210 -2.74 9.35 -17.12
N SER A 211 -3.16 10.57 -17.47
CA SER A 211 -2.82 11.21 -18.75
C SER A 211 -1.31 11.42 -18.97
N THR A 212 -0.52 11.31 -17.92
CA THR A 212 0.94 11.40 -17.91
C THR A 212 1.64 10.06 -18.09
N VAL A 213 0.90 8.95 -18.20
CA VAL A 213 1.39 7.59 -18.39
C VAL A 213 1.08 7.19 -19.83
N ASP A 214 2.12 6.87 -20.60
CA ASP A 214 1.95 6.40 -21.97
C ASP A 214 1.49 4.93 -22.05
N GLU A 215 1.11 4.45 -23.23
CA GLU A 215 0.61 3.08 -23.40
C GLU A 215 1.64 2.00 -23.07
N THR A 216 2.95 2.29 -23.22
CA THR A 216 4.02 1.34 -22.86
C THR A 216 4.20 1.28 -21.35
N GLU A 217 4.23 2.42 -20.68
CA GLU A 217 4.27 2.53 -19.22
C GLU A 217 3.03 1.89 -18.58
N LYS A 218 1.84 2.11 -19.18
CA LYS A 218 0.59 1.47 -18.78
C LYS A 218 0.69 -0.05 -18.84
N ALA A 219 1.17 -0.57 -19.97
CA ALA A 219 1.34 -2.01 -20.15
C ALA A 219 2.34 -2.59 -19.14
N VAL A 220 3.46 -1.93 -18.87
CA VAL A 220 4.43 -2.32 -17.83
C VAL A 220 3.76 -2.37 -16.47
N ALA A 221 3.06 -1.31 -16.07
CA ALA A 221 2.41 -1.20 -14.78
C ALA A 221 1.36 -2.29 -14.55
N GLN A 222 0.46 -2.47 -15.53
CA GLN A 222 -0.61 -3.47 -15.45
C GLN A 222 -0.08 -4.90 -15.42
N ASN A 223 0.88 -5.24 -16.29
CA ASN A 223 1.48 -6.58 -16.31
C ASN A 223 2.28 -6.87 -15.03
N ALA A 224 3.06 -5.90 -14.54
CA ALA A 224 3.84 -6.06 -13.32
C ALA A 224 2.95 -6.29 -12.09
N ALA A 225 1.84 -5.56 -11.99
CA ALA A 225 0.84 -5.71 -10.96
C ALA A 225 0.16 -7.08 -11.03
N HIS A 226 -0.30 -7.48 -12.22
CA HIS A 226 -0.94 -8.77 -12.47
C HIS A 226 -0.03 -9.94 -12.06
N LEU A 227 1.22 -9.93 -12.52
CA LEU A 227 2.18 -10.97 -12.15
C LEU A 227 2.46 -11.03 -10.65
N ALA A 228 2.50 -9.87 -9.98
CA ALA A 228 2.69 -9.81 -8.54
C ALA A 228 1.50 -10.39 -7.77
N VAL A 229 0.27 -10.16 -8.21
CA VAL A 229 -0.93 -10.73 -7.56
C VAL A 229 -0.99 -12.24 -7.77
N LEU A 230 -0.56 -12.75 -8.92
CA LEU A 230 -0.51 -14.20 -9.19
C LEU A 230 0.61 -14.92 -8.41
N LYS A 231 1.72 -14.22 -8.13
CA LYS A 231 2.90 -14.74 -7.41
C LYS A 231 3.46 -13.65 -6.51
N PRO A 232 2.79 -13.43 -5.36
CA PRO A 232 3.16 -12.37 -4.43
C PRO A 232 4.50 -12.60 -3.73
#